data_a7948bb32a324cca06fb7f495d2c858e
#
_entry.id   a7948bb32a324cca06fb7f495d2c858e
#
_cell.length_a   1.000
_cell.length_b   1.000
_cell.length_c   1.000
_cell.angle_alpha   90.00
_cell.angle_beta   90.00
_cell.angle_gamma   90.00
#
_symmetry.space_group_name_H-M   'P 1'
#
loop_
_entity.id
_entity.type
_entity.pdbx_description
1 polymer ?
#
loop_
_entity_poly.entity_id
_entity_poly.type
_entity_poly.pdbx_seq_one_letter_code
_entity_poly.pdbx_strand_id
1 'polypeptide(L)'
;RIVVPPPKVATYDLKPEMSAYEVTDMLINDLETNPKDLIVLNFANPDMVGHTGVFEAAVKAVETVDICLGKVLDKIKSLGGVAFITADHGNAEQMFDDLGGPFTAHTTNKVPFVMVDDVNKNIKLRDGGRLCDFAPTILEVMGLEKPEQMTGISLLIK
;
A
#
# COMPACT_ATOMS: atom_id res chain seq x y z
N ARG A 1 -1.27 -15.81 8.04
CA ARG A 1 -1.76 -14.44 8.31
C ARG A 1 -1.07 -13.92 9.55
N ILE A 2 -0.40 -12.75 9.43
CA ILE A 2 0.21 -12.02 10.54
C ILE A 2 -0.67 -10.81 10.84
N VAL A 3 -1.02 -10.61 12.10
CA VAL A 3 -1.81 -9.46 12.56
C VAL A 3 -1.08 -8.82 13.73
N VAL A 4 -0.68 -7.55 13.55
CA VAL A 4 -0.07 -6.76 14.63
C VAL A 4 -1.14 -5.80 15.17
N PRO A 5 -1.46 -5.85 16.48
CA PRO A 5 -2.48 -5.01 17.05
C PRO A 5 -2.08 -3.53 16.98
N PRO A 6 -3.04 -2.61 16.81
CA PRO A 6 -2.75 -1.19 16.86
C PRO A 6 -2.35 -0.73 18.27
N PRO A 7 -1.66 0.42 18.41
CA PRO A 7 -1.32 0.96 19.71
C PRO A 7 -2.59 1.36 20.50
N LYS A 8 -2.52 1.21 21.83
CA LYS A 8 -3.60 1.61 22.74
C LYS A 8 -3.50 3.11 23.07
N VAL A 9 -3.96 3.94 22.13
CA VAL A 9 -4.01 5.41 22.28
C VAL A 9 -5.46 5.89 22.09
N ALA A 10 -5.78 7.08 22.58
CA ALA A 10 -7.14 7.64 22.46
C ALA A 10 -7.47 7.95 20.98
N THR A 11 -6.53 8.56 20.27
CA THR A 11 -6.61 8.88 18.84
C THR A 11 -5.23 8.65 18.20
N TYR A 12 -5.18 8.31 16.91
CA TYR A 12 -3.93 7.91 16.26
C TYR A 12 -3.01 9.06 15.88
N ASP A 13 -3.44 10.31 15.95
CA ASP A 13 -2.57 11.49 15.90
C ASP A 13 -1.55 11.55 17.04
N LEU A 14 -1.85 10.91 18.17
CA LEU A 14 -0.93 10.79 19.31
C LEU A 14 0.20 9.78 19.06
N LYS A 15 0.03 8.88 18.09
CA LYS A 15 1.03 7.89 17.69
C LYS A 15 0.90 7.56 16.20
N PRO A 16 1.30 8.49 15.29
CA PRO A 16 1.11 8.34 13.85
C PRO A 16 1.83 7.15 13.22
N GLU A 17 2.95 6.71 13.81
CA GLU A 17 3.67 5.52 13.39
C GLU A 17 2.89 4.22 13.63
N MET A 18 1.89 4.26 14.51
CA MET A 18 1.06 3.10 14.85
C MET A 18 1.92 1.84 15.09
N SER A 19 1.66 0.75 14.36
CA SER A 19 2.43 -0.49 14.42
C SER A 19 3.22 -0.75 13.11
N ALA A 20 3.47 0.28 12.28
CA ALA A 20 4.08 0.09 10.97
C ALA A 20 5.48 -0.54 11.06
N TYR A 21 6.31 -0.12 12.00
CA TYR A 21 7.64 -0.70 12.20
C TYR A 21 7.57 -2.18 12.60
N GLU A 22 6.69 -2.53 13.54
CA GLU A 22 6.51 -3.91 14.00
C GLU A 22 6.02 -4.82 12.86
N VAL A 23 5.05 -4.35 12.07
CA VAL A 23 4.55 -5.07 10.88
C VAL A 23 5.68 -5.32 9.89
N THR A 24 6.50 -4.29 9.63
CA THR A 24 7.64 -4.36 8.72
C THR A 24 8.67 -5.38 9.19
N ASP A 25 9.08 -5.30 10.45
CA ASP A 25 10.09 -6.19 11.01
C ASP A 25 9.58 -7.66 11.05
N MET A 26 8.30 -7.87 11.39
CA MET A 26 7.71 -9.21 11.38
C MET A 26 7.64 -9.78 9.95
N LEU A 27 7.28 -8.99 8.95
CA LEU A 27 7.25 -9.43 7.56
C LEU A 27 8.66 -9.80 7.07
N ILE A 28 9.65 -8.94 7.30
CA ILE A 28 11.04 -9.18 6.87
C ILE A 28 11.59 -10.47 7.51
N ASN A 29 11.35 -10.66 8.80
CA ASN A 29 11.78 -11.86 9.53
C ASN A 29 11.07 -13.14 9.02
N ASP A 30 9.76 -13.08 8.72
CA ASP A 30 9.05 -14.24 8.15
C ASP A 30 9.61 -14.62 6.78
N LEU A 31 9.93 -13.63 5.94
CA LEU A 31 10.48 -13.85 4.61
C LEU A 31 11.90 -14.43 4.59
N GLU A 32 12.65 -14.34 5.68
CA GLU A 32 13.97 -14.95 5.78
C GLU A 32 13.91 -16.47 5.85
N THR A 33 12.88 -17.00 6.50
CA THR A 33 12.75 -18.44 6.75
C THR A 33 11.60 -19.08 5.99
N ASN A 34 10.69 -18.30 5.46
CA ASN A 34 9.44 -18.78 4.89
C ASN A 34 9.01 -17.92 3.66
N PRO A 35 9.74 -18.02 2.53
CA PRO A 35 9.41 -17.26 1.32
C PRO A 35 8.00 -17.56 0.83
N LYS A 36 7.33 -16.57 0.27
CA LYS A 36 5.94 -16.62 -0.21
C LYS A 36 5.89 -16.29 -1.69
N ASP A 37 4.96 -16.91 -2.40
CA ASP A 37 4.67 -16.57 -3.80
C ASP A 37 3.87 -15.26 -3.90
N LEU A 38 3.00 -14.98 -2.93
CA LEU A 38 2.19 -13.76 -2.86
C LEU A 38 2.15 -13.22 -1.43
N ILE A 39 2.36 -11.92 -1.31
CA ILE A 39 2.27 -11.16 -0.06
C ILE A 39 1.27 -10.03 -0.27
N VAL A 40 0.35 -9.87 0.67
CA VAL A 40 -0.52 -8.69 0.75
C VAL A 40 -0.23 -8.01 2.09
N LEU A 41 0.30 -6.80 2.03
CA LEU A 41 0.64 -5.97 3.19
C LEU A 41 -0.27 -4.74 3.22
N ASN A 42 -0.80 -4.43 4.39
CA ASN A 42 -1.58 -3.21 4.62
C ASN A 42 -0.92 -2.36 5.72
N PHE A 43 -0.69 -1.09 5.41
CA PHE A 43 -0.35 -0.04 6.36
C PHE A 43 -1.56 0.88 6.54
N ALA A 44 -2.23 0.77 7.67
CA ALA A 44 -3.44 1.55 7.95
C ALA A 44 -3.16 3.01 8.36
N ASN A 45 -1.88 3.39 8.48
CA ASN A 45 -1.48 4.68 9.06
C ASN A 45 -2.08 5.89 8.34
N PRO A 46 -1.96 6.06 7.01
CA PRO A 46 -2.46 7.27 6.35
C PRO A 46 -3.98 7.44 6.51
N ASP A 47 -4.73 6.34 6.46
CA ASP A 47 -6.18 6.36 6.64
C ASP A 47 -6.57 6.68 8.08
N MET A 48 -6.09 5.88 9.04
CA MET A 48 -6.48 6.00 10.44
C MET A 48 -6.05 7.33 11.07
N VAL A 49 -4.89 7.84 10.69
CA VAL A 49 -4.41 9.14 11.16
C VAL A 49 -5.10 10.28 10.40
N GLY A 50 -5.34 10.11 9.10
CA GLY A 50 -6.08 11.08 8.27
C GLY A 50 -7.46 11.39 8.83
N HIS A 51 -8.17 10.39 9.36
CA HIS A 51 -9.46 10.56 10.03
C HIS A 51 -9.43 11.46 11.27
N THR A 52 -8.27 11.73 11.84
CA THR A 52 -8.14 12.66 12.98
C THR A 52 -8.21 14.13 12.57
N GLY A 53 -7.98 14.45 11.29
CA GLY A 53 -7.90 15.80 10.77
C GLY A 53 -6.65 16.58 11.19
N VAL A 54 -5.68 15.93 11.84
CA VAL A 54 -4.43 16.56 12.29
C VAL A 54 -3.38 16.43 11.20
N PHE A 55 -3.15 17.49 10.44
CA PHE A 55 -2.27 17.49 9.27
C PHE A 55 -0.84 17.01 9.55
N GLU A 56 -0.21 17.56 10.59
CA GLU A 56 1.17 17.20 10.96
C GLU A 56 1.30 15.71 11.33
N ALA A 57 0.26 15.15 11.95
CA ALA A 57 0.22 13.73 12.26
C ALA A 57 0.06 12.87 10.99
N ALA A 58 -0.76 13.32 10.03
CA ALA A 58 -0.91 12.64 8.74
C ALA A 58 0.40 12.65 7.95
N VAL A 59 1.13 13.78 7.92
CA VAL A 59 2.48 13.85 7.32
C VAL A 59 3.40 12.82 7.97
N LYS A 60 3.43 12.76 9.30
CA LYS A 60 4.27 11.80 10.04
C LYS A 60 3.88 10.34 9.77
N ALA A 61 2.59 10.07 9.62
CA ALA A 61 2.09 8.74 9.25
C ALA A 61 2.61 8.31 7.86
N VAL A 62 2.53 9.20 6.87
CA VAL A 62 3.02 8.94 5.50
C VAL A 62 4.54 8.76 5.48
N GLU A 63 5.31 9.63 6.14
CA GLU A 63 6.77 9.47 6.28
C GLU A 63 7.16 8.12 6.90
N THR A 64 6.40 7.68 7.91
CA THR A 64 6.64 6.39 8.56
C THR A 64 6.40 5.23 7.60
N VAL A 65 5.30 5.29 6.83
CA VAL A 65 4.99 4.26 5.81
C VAL A 65 6.05 4.25 4.71
N ASP A 66 6.54 5.42 4.27
CA ASP A 66 7.60 5.51 3.26
C ASP A 66 8.89 4.82 3.73
N ILE A 67 9.32 5.07 4.97
CA ILE A 67 10.49 4.40 5.56
C ILE A 67 10.29 2.89 5.64
N CYS A 68 9.12 2.44 6.10
CA CYS A 68 8.78 1.02 6.20
C CYS A 68 8.71 0.35 4.83
N LEU A 69 8.09 1.02 3.87
CA LEU A 69 8.00 0.54 2.49
C LEU A 69 9.38 0.38 1.86
N GLY A 70 10.30 1.34 2.08
CA GLY A 70 11.69 1.22 1.61
C GLY A 70 12.34 -0.09 2.07
N LYS A 71 12.24 -0.41 3.37
CA LYS A 71 12.79 -1.67 3.94
C LYS A 71 12.15 -2.91 3.31
N VAL A 72 10.82 -2.89 3.13
CA VAL A 72 10.10 -4.01 2.49
C VAL A 72 10.55 -4.19 1.05
N LEU A 73 10.65 -3.10 0.28
CA LEU A 73 11.10 -3.15 -1.12
C LEU A 73 12.52 -3.69 -1.24
N ASP A 74 13.44 -3.28 -0.37
CA ASP A 74 14.81 -3.80 -0.37
C ASP A 74 14.82 -5.32 -0.12
N LYS A 75 13.99 -5.80 0.82
CA LYS A 75 13.84 -7.24 1.08
C LYS A 75 13.25 -7.98 -0.13
N ILE A 76 12.16 -7.48 -0.71
CA ILE A 76 11.51 -8.09 -1.89
C ILE A 76 12.48 -8.14 -3.07
N LYS A 77 13.22 -7.06 -3.35
CA LYS A 77 14.25 -7.03 -4.39
C LYS A 77 15.34 -8.06 -4.16
N SER A 78 15.80 -8.20 -2.92
CA SER A 78 16.83 -9.20 -2.57
C SER A 78 16.40 -10.63 -2.84
N LEU A 79 15.08 -10.89 -2.84
CA LEU A 79 14.47 -12.18 -3.17
C LEU A 79 14.10 -12.33 -4.67
N GLY A 80 14.39 -11.33 -5.50
CA GLY A 80 14.00 -11.32 -6.91
C GLY A 80 12.51 -11.13 -7.15
N GLY A 81 11.79 -10.59 -6.16
CA GLY A 81 10.36 -10.37 -6.22
C GLY A 81 9.96 -9.06 -6.90
N VAL A 82 8.68 -8.97 -7.26
CA VAL A 82 8.03 -7.77 -7.79
C VAL A 82 7.09 -7.20 -6.74
N ALA A 83 7.04 -5.87 -6.60
CA ALA A 83 6.12 -5.22 -5.69
C ALA A 83 5.14 -4.29 -6.43
N PHE A 84 3.90 -4.29 -5.96
CA PHE A 84 2.87 -3.32 -6.37
C PHE A 84 2.48 -2.48 -5.15
N ILE A 85 2.50 -1.17 -5.31
CA ILE A 85 2.14 -0.20 -4.27
C ILE A 85 0.91 0.55 -4.71
N THR A 86 -0.10 0.57 -3.87
CA THR A 86 -1.37 1.24 -4.14
C THR A 86 -2.11 1.58 -2.85
N ALA A 87 -3.27 2.21 -2.98
CA ALA A 87 -4.25 2.36 -1.91
C ALA A 87 -5.62 1.84 -2.38
N ASP A 88 -6.48 1.48 -1.45
CA ASP A 88 -7.85 1.04 -1.72
C ASP A 88 -8.83 2.22 -1.87
N HIS A 89 -8.50 3.37 -1.29
CA HIS A 89 -9.23 4.64 -1.41
C HIS A 89 -8.32 5.83 -1.07
N GLY A 90 -8.80 7.04 -1.32
CA GLY A 90 -8.16 8.28 -0.90
C GLY A 90 -8.62 8.71 0.50
N ASN A 91 -7.75 9.39 1.24
CA ASN A 91 -8.00 10.01 2.53
C ASN A 91 -6.94 11.10 2.79
N ALA A 92 -5.71 10.72 3.15
CA ALA A 92 -4.65 11.62 3.61
C ALA A 92 -4.13 12.60 2.54
N GLU A 93 -4.44 12.39 1.26
CA GLU A 93 -4.10 13.33 0.19
C GLU A 93 -4.94 14.59 0.22
N GLN A 94 -6.06 14.59 1.00
CA GLN A 94 -6.94 15.74 1.18
C GLN A 94 -7.27 15.95 2.66
N MET A 95 -6.46 16.74 3.34
CA MET A 95 -6.61 17.00 4.78
C MET A 95 -7.44 18.25 5.10
N PHE A 96 -7.79 19.05 4.08
CA PHE A 96 -8.57 20.28 4.25
C PHE A 96 -9.76 20.31 3.30
N ASP A 97 -10.86 20.85 3.77
CA ASP A 97 -12.05 21.17 2.96
C ASP A 97 -11.89 22.49 2.18
N ASP A 98 -12.87 22.84 1.36
CA ASP A 98 -12.87 24.07 0.56
C ASP A 98 -12.88 25.36 1.38
N LEU A 99 -13.20 25.29 2.66
CA LEU A 99 -13.23 26.42 3.59
C LEU A 99 -11.97 26.47 4.46
N GLY A 100 -11.02 25.53 4.26
CA GLY A 100 -9.78 25.42 5.03
C GLY A 100 -9.95 24.74 6.38
N GLY A 101 -11.09 24.13 6.65
CA GLY A 101 -11.33 23.29 7.81
C GLY A 101 -10.75 21.87 7.64
N PRO A 102 -10.60 21.08 8.72
CA PRO A 102 -10.09 19.71 8.61
C PRO A 102 -11.08 18.84 7.84
N PHE A 103 -10.55 18.10 6.85
CA PHE A 103 -11.30 17.08 6.11
C PHE A 103 -10.90 15.69 6.63
N THR A 104 -11.86 14.91 7.10
CA THR A 104 -11.62 13.65 7.81
C THR A 104 -12.32 12.45 7.18
N ALA A 105 -12.83 12.60 5.97
CA ALA A 105 -13.56 11.55 5.25
C ALA A 105 -12.71 10.93 4.14
N HIS A 106 -13.12 9.76 3.65
CA HIS A 106 -12.55 9.21 2.43
C HIS A 106 -12.87 10.09 1.22
N THR A 107 -11.97 10.11 0.24
CA THR A 107 -12.17 10.79 -1.04
C THR A 107 -12.44 9.80 -2.15
N THR A 108 -12.96 10.30 -3.27
CA THR A 108 -13.06 9.57 -4.53
C THR A 108 -11.91 9.87 -5.48
N ASN A 109 -10.85 10.49 -4.98
CA ASN A 109 -9.65 10.80 -5.74
C ASN A 109 -8.98 9.50 -6.23
N LYS A 110 -8.29 9.61 -7.36
CA LYS A 110 -7.55 8.47 -7.90
C LYS A 110 -6.39 8.12 -6.97
N VAL A 111 -6.21 6.84 -6.72
CA VAL A 111 -5.08 6.31 -5.97
C VAL A 111 -3.91 5.99 -6.91
N PRO A 112 -2.66 6.07 -6.44
CA PRO A 112 -1.51 5.67 -7.23
C PRO A 112 -1.50 4.14 -7.44
N PHE A 113 -0.88 3.69 -8.54
CA PHE A 113 -0.51 2.30 -8.76
C PHE A 113 0.90 2.27 -9.30
N VAL A 114 1.83 1.78 -8.50
CA VAL A 114 3.26 1.72 -8.82
C VAL A 114 3.71 0.27 -8.85
N MET A 115 4.43 -0.12 -9.91
CA MET A 115 5.09 -1.41 -10.02
C MET A 115 6.60 -1.22 -9.84
N VAL A 116 7.19 -2.02 -8.97
CA VAL A 116 8.64 -2.09 -8.75
C VAL A 116 9.12 -3.46 -9.18
N ASP A 117 9.86 -3.50 -10.29
CA ASP A 117 10.46 -4.69 -10.87
C ASP A 117 11.88 -4.35 -11.33
N ASP A 118 12.89 -4.92 -10.70
CA ASP A 118 14.29 -4.66 -11.06
C ASP A 118 14.76 -5.49 -12.25
N VAL A 119 14.03 -6.53 -12.63
CA VAL A 119 14.34 -7.43 -13.74
C VAL A 119 13.77 -6.89 -15.05
N ASN A 120 12.50 -6.49 -15.04
CA ASN A 120 11.76 -6.09 -16.25
C ASN A 120 11.48 -4.57 -16.27
N LYS A 121 12.53 -3.76 -16.27
CA LYS A 121 12.45 -2.28 -16.20
C LYS A 121 11.71 -1.59 -17.36
N ASN A 122 11.40 -2.32 -18.42
CA ASN A 122 10.73 -1.79 -19.62
C ASN A 122 9.21 -2.02 -19.61
N ILE A 123 8.67 -2.68 -18.59
CA ILE A 123 7.22 -2.86 -18.46
C ILE A 123 6.56 -1.49 -18.27
N LYS A 124 5.50 -1.28 -19.05
CA LYS A 124 4.65 -0.09 -18.94
C LYS A 124 3.28 -0.48 -18.40
N LEU A 125 2.71 0.42 -17.65
CA LEU A 125 1.35 0.29 -17.15
C LEU A 125 0.41 1.20 -17.95
N ARG A 126 -0.80 0.72 -18.28
CA ARG A 126 -1.83 1.54 -18.91
C ARG A 126 -2.45 2.49 -17.88
N ASP A 127 -2.88 3.63 -18.37
CA ASP A 127 -3.67 4.59 -17.60
C ASP A 127 -5.12 4.14 -17.43
N GLY A 128 -5.85 4.80 -16.50
CA GLY A 128 -7.29 4.64 -16.32
C GLY A 128 -7.69 3.31 -15.69
N GLY A 129 -6.79 2.69 -14.93
CA GLY A 129 -7.08 1.47 -14.18
C GLY A 129 -8.12 1.65 -13.08
N ARG A 130 -8.61 0.52 -12.56
CA ARG A 130 -9.54 0.42 -11.42
C ARG A 130 -9.02 -0.62 -10.44
N LEU A 131 -9.53 -0.62 -9.21
CA LEU A 131 -9.15 -1.60 -8.19
C LEU A 131 -9.36 -3.05 -8.62
N CYS A 132 -10.39 -3.33 -9.44
CA CYS A 132 -10.62 -4.67 -9.99
C CYS A 132 -9.55 -5.16 -10.98
N ASP A 133 -8.65 -4.28 -11.43
CA ASP A 133 -7.59 -4.61 -12.38
C ASP A 133 -6.31 -5.11 -11.67
N PHE A 134 -6.21 -4.95 -10.35
CA PHE A 134 -5.02 -5.34 -9.59
C PHE A 134 -4.80 -6.85 -9.59
N ALA A 135 -5.81 -7.61 -9.22
CA ALA A 135 -5.70 -9.07 -9.19
C ALA A 135 -5.37 -9.67 -10.57
N PRO A 136 -6.02 -9.27 -11.69
CA PRO A 136 -5.61 -9.67 -13.03
C PRO A 136 -4.15 -9.32 -13.36
N THR A 137 -3.67 -8.16 -12.92
CA THR A 137 -2.27 -7.74 -13.14
C THR A 137 -1.30 -8.63 -12.37
N ILE A 138 -1.60 -8.93 -11.11
CA ILE A 138 -0.79 -9.82 -10.28
C ILE A 138 -0.73 -11.22 -10.89
N LEU A 139 -1.88 -11.78 -11.32
CA LEU A 139 -1.94 -13.10 -11.95
C LEU A 139 -1.09 -13.15 -13.23
N GLU A 140 -1.14 -12.09 -14.06
CA GLU A 140 -0.33 -12.03 -15.28
C GLU A 140 1.17 -12.01 -14.97
N VAL A 141 1.62 -11.25 -13.97
CA VAL A 141 3.03 -11.24 -13.53
C VAL A 141 3.46 -12.61 -12.98
N MET A 142 2.57 -13.32 -12.30
CA MET A 142 2.81 -14.67 -11.79
C MET A 142 2.74 -15.76 -12.88
N GLY A 143 2.34 -15.43 -14.12
CA GLY A 143 2.15 -16.40 -15.20
C GLY A 143 0.94 -17.31 -14.99
N LEU A 144 -0.04 -16.87 -14.22
CA LEU A 144 -1.26 -17.60 -13.91
C LEU A 144 -2.44 -17.14 -14.78
N GLU A 145 -3.32 -18.07 -15.16
CA GLU A 145 -4.53 -17.74 -15.89
C GLU A 145 -5.51 -16.95 -15.03
N LYS A 146 -6.10 -15.91 -15.63
CA LYS A 146 -7.17 -15.13 -15.01
C LYS A 146 -8.50 -15.91 -15.06
N PRO A 147 -9.17 -16.15 -13.92
CA PRO A 147 -10.49 -16.76 -13.92
C PRO A 147 -11.52 -15.93 -14.70
N GLU A 148 -12.47 -16.60 -15.38
CA GLU A 148 -13.52 -15.93 -16.18
C GLU A 148 -14.40 -14.99 -15.34
N GLN A 149 -14.60 -15.29 -14.06
CA GLN A 149 -15.36 -14.48 -13.12
C GLN A 149 -14.69 -13.14 -12.77
N MET A 150 -13.36 -13.01 -12.99
CA MET A 150 -12.67 -11.74 -12.84
C MET A 150 -12.98 -10.82 -14.02
N THR A 151 -13.69 -9.72 -13.76
CA THR A 151 -14.09 -8.75 -14.79
C THR A 151 -13.01 -7.69 -15.08
N GLY A 152 -12.01 -7.54 -14.20
CA GLY A 152 -10.89 -6.62 -14.40
C GLY A 152 -9.95 -7.05 -15.53
N ILE A 153 -9.14 -6.12 -15.97
CA ILE A 153 -8.18 -6.28 -17.08
C ILE A 153 -6.79 -5.89 -16.56
N SER A 154 -5.78 -6.69 -16.87
CA SER A 154 -4.39 -6.38 -16.48
C SER A 154 -3.99 -4.96 -16.88
N LEU A 155 -3.19 -4.32 -16.04
CA LEU A 155 -2.63 -2.99 -16.26
C LEU A 155 -1.33 -3.03 -17.08
N LEU A 156 -0.77 -4.21 -17.34
CA LEU A 156 0.46 -4.33 -18.13
C LEU A 156 0.18 -4.01 -19.61
N ILE A 157 1.07 -3.21 -20.22
CA ILE A 157 1.11 -2.99 -21.68
C ILE A 157 2.11 -3.98 -22.26
N LYS A 158 1.65 -4.79 -23.21
CA LYS A 158 2.49 -5.71 -23.98
C LYS A 158 3.18 -5.01 -25.11
#